data_9d5599ffe017e0029ab1f157238b3ecc
#
_entry.id   9d5599ffe017e0029ab1f157238b3ecc
#
_cell.length_a   1.000
_cell.length_b   1.000
_cell.length_c   1.000
_cell.angle_alpha   90.00
_cell.angle_beta   90.00
_cell.angle_gamma   90.00
#
_symmetry.space_group_name_H-M   'P 1'
#
loop_
_entity.id
_entity.type
_entity.pdbx_description
1 polymer ?
#
loop_
_entity_poly.entity_id
_entity_poly.type
_entity_poly.pdbx_seq_one_letter_code
_entity_poly.pdbx_strand_id
1 'polypeptide(L)'
;MPSRTKKLRGSRTHGRGKKHGRGKGCRGGSGNAGLHKHKRKWMIKYDPDHFGHHGFVRHAADTEPETTIDLEQLVGRLPTFEASGWASHSGETWAVDLRMAGIDRLLGSGRAPIPLKITVVSATERAIRKVAEAGGEVHTPAAT
;
A
#
# COMPACT_ATOMS: atom_id res chain seq x y z
N MET A 1 7.31 39.64 30.87
CA MET A 1 6.28 40.13 29.93
C MET A 1 4.88 39.92 30.50
N PRO A 2 3.95 40.93 30.44
CA PRO A 2 2.61 40.74 30.95
C PRO A 2 1.87 39.66 30.13
N SER A 3 1.13 38.78 30.79
CA SER A 3 0.37 37.73 30.12
C SER A 3 -0.69 38.31 29.18
N ARG A 4 -1.08 37.58 28.13
CA ARG A 4 -2.13 37.98 27.18
C ARG A 4 -3.42 38.41 27.88
N THR A 5 -3.78 37.74 28.95
CA THR A 5 -4.96 38.07 29.75
C THR A 5 -4.88 39.43 30.39
N LYS A 6 -3.71 39.83 30.94
CA LYS A 6 -3.50 41.17 31.50
C LYS A 6 -3.62 42.27 30.44
N LYS A 7 -3.13 42.07 29.23
CA LYS A 7 -3.22 43.01 28.12
C LYS A 7 -4.64 43.24 27.62
N LEU A 8 -5.54 42.32 27.84
CA LEU A 8 -6.91 42.34 27.34
C LEU A 8 -7.94 42.71 28.39
N ARG A 9 -7.54 42.85 29.67
CA ARG A 9 -8.44 43.33 30.74
C ARG A 9 -8.87 44.77 30.45
N GLY A 10 -10.18 45.05 30.61
CA GLY A 10 -10.80 46.37 30.28
C GLY A 10 -11.10 46.54 28.78
N SER A 11 -10.69 45.63 27.90
CA SER A 11 -11.02 45.68 26.49
C SER A 11 -12.32 44.93 26.20
N ARG A 12 -13.36 45.63 25.76
CA ARG A 12 -14.67 45.07 25.42
C ARG A 12 -14.62 44.07 24.27
N THR A 13 -13.75 44.27 23.31
CA THR A 13 -13.70 43.48 22.07
C THR A 13 -12.49 42.56 21.98
N HIS A 14 -11.56 42.65 22.93
CA HIS A 14 -10.32 41.86 22.92
C HIS A 14 -9.52 41.96 21.59
N GLY A 15 -9.57 43.14 20.96
CA GLY A 15 -8.91 43.42 19.68
C GLY A 15 -9.56 42.77 18.46
N ARG A 16 -10.80 42.28 18.57
CA ARG A 16 -11.45 41.52 17.50
C ARG A 16 -12.67 42.22 16.88
N GLY A 17 -13.02 43.40 17.34
CA GLY A 17 -14.22 44.11 16.92
C GLY A 17 -15.51 43.55 17.50
N LYS A 18 -16.62 44.24 17.27
CA LYS A 18 -17.92 43.92 17.90
C LYS A 18 -18.54 42.62 17.40
N LYS A 19 -18.32 42.25 16.11
CA LYS A 19 -18.98 41.14 15.43
C LYS A 19 -18.06 39.97 15.05
N HIS A 20 -16.75 40.10 15.21
CA HIS A 20 -15.78 39.13 14.64
C HIS A 20 -14.91 38.45 15.70
N GLY A 21 -14.34 37.31 15.36
CA GLY A 21 -13.20 36.75 16.05
C GLY A 21 -13.46 35.61 17.02
N ARG A 22 -14.63 35.01 17.00
CA ARG A 22 -14.95 33.86 17.87
C ARG A 22 -14.69 32.50 17.24
N GLY A 23 -14.36 32.44 15.97
CA GLY A 23 -14.12 31.21 15.24
C GLY A 23 -13.77 31.49 13.80
N LYS A 24 -13.79 30.48 12.96
CA LYS A 24 -13.47 30.59 11.52
C LYS A 24 -14.68 30.93 10.64
N GLY A 25 -15.89 31.10 11.21
CA GLY A 25 -17.11 31.40 10.46
C GLY A 25 -17.03 32.67 9.62
N CYS A 26 -16.43 33.75 10.15
CA CYS A 26 -16.19 34.99 9.41
C CYS A 26 -14.96 34.95 8.47
N ARG A 27 -14.25 33.85 8.43
CA ARG A 27 -13.02 33.65 7.61
C ARG A 27 -13.18 32.55 6.56
N GLY A 28 -14.41 32.18 6.23
CA GLY A 28 -14.69 31.18 5.23
C GLY A 28 -14.67 29.72 5.72
N GLY A 29 -14.57 29.49 7.03
CA GLY A 29 -14.58 28.15 7.61
C GLY A 29 -13.20 27.52 7.77
N SER A 30 -13.17 26.25 8.13
CA SER A 30 -11.98 25.45 8.34
C SER A 30 -12.02 24.19 7.48
N GLY A 31 -10.87 23.67 7.06
CA GLY A 31 -10.78 22.44 6.27
C GLY A 31 -11.63 22.52 5.00
N ASN A 32 -12.45 21.51 4.75
CA ASN A 32 -13.30 21.40 3.56
C ASN A 32 -14.64 22.14 3.66
N ALA A 33 -14.81 23.06 4.66
CA ALA A 33 -16.02 23.86 4.72
C ALA A 33 -16.14 24.80 3.53
N GLY A 34 -17.33 24.90 2.98
CA GLY A 34 -17.67 25.82 1.90
C GLY A 34 -17.30 25.38 0.49
N LEU A 35 -17.08 24.08 0.25
CA LEU A 35 -16.76 23.53 -1.08
C LEU A 35 -17.83 23.84 -2.13
N HIS A 36 -19.10 23.85 -1.76
CA HIS A 36 -20.20 24.26 -2.66
C HIS A 36 -20.42 25.77 -2.75
N LYS A 37 -19.74 26.58 -1.93
CA LYS A 37 -19.91 28.04 -1.89
C LYS A 37 -18.59 28.74 -2.27
N HIS A 38 -17.95 29.37 -1.30
CA HIS A 38 -16.76 30.19 -1.56
C HIS A 38 -15.51 29.44 -2.01
N LYS A 39 -15.42 28.12 -1.78
CA LYS A 39 -14.35 27.26 -2.30
C LYS A 39 -14.72 26.51 -3.58
N ARG A 40 -15.88 26.79 -4.19
CA ARG A 40 -16.36 26.08 -5.39
C ARG A 40 -15.38 26.15 -6.57
N LYS A 41 -14.78 27.31 -6.82
CA LYS A 41 -13.81 27.47 -7.91
C LYS A 41 -12.56 26.64 -7.69
N TRP A 42 -12.10 26.55 -6.45
CA TRP A 42 -10.97 25.70 -6.08
C TRP A 42 -11.30 24.23 -6.31
N MET A 43 -12.46 23.78 -5.85
CA MET A 43 -12.90 22.41 -5.97
C MET A 43 -13.02 21.97 -7.44
N ILE A 44 -13.67 22.77 -8.31
CA ILE A 44 -13.81 22.47 -9.74
C ILE A 44 -12.44 22.33 -10.41
N LYS A 45 -11.44 23.11 -9.97
CA LYS A 45 -10.11 23.13 -10.57
C LYS A 45 -9.23 21.96 -10.10
N TYR A 46 -9.30 21.60 -8.81
CA TYR A 46 -8.33 20.69 -8.19
C TYR A 46 -8.93 19.34 -7.77
N ASP A 47 -10.23 19.28 -7.59
CA ASP A 47 -10.93 18.06 -7.13
C ASP A 47 -12.37 18.03 -7.70
N PRO A 48 -12.53 17.94 -9.04
CA PRO A 48 -13.83 18.00 -9.69
C PRO A 48 -14.75 16.85 -9.29
N ASP A 49 -14.18 15.69 -8.98
CA ASP A 49 -14.89 14.45 -8.67
C ASP A 49 -15.19 14.25 -7.17
N HIS A 50 -14.96 15.30 -6.37
CA HIS A 50 -15.19 15.25 -4.92
C HIS A 50 -16.64 14.93 -4.52
N PHE A 51 -17.61 15.40 -5.31
CA PHE A 51 -19.02 15.17 -5.06
C PHE A 51 -19.63 14.23 -6.11
N GLY A 52 -20.49 13.38 -5.64
CA GLY A 52 -21.21 12.43 -6.48
C GLY A 52 -20.76 10.99 -6.27
N HIS A 53 -21.44 10.11 -6.96
CA HIS A 53 -21.08 8.70 -7.05
C HIS A 53 -20.39 8.47 -8.39
N HIS A 54 -19.14 8.02 -8.38
CA HIS A 54 -18.37 7.73 -9.58
C HIS A 54 -18.27 6.24 -9.80
N GLY A 55 -18.68 5.81 -11.00
CA GLY A 55 -18.63 4.42 -11.40
C GLY A 55 -19.68 3.53 -10.72
N PHE A 56 -19.46 2.26 -10.81
CA PHE A 56 -20.27 1.23 -10.17
C PHE A 56 -19.36 0.12 -9.65
N VAL A 57 -19.78 -0.52 -8.60
CA VAL A 57 -19.08 -1.70 -8.07
C VAL A 57 -19.39 -2.86 -9.00
N ARG A 58 -18.37 -3.39 -9.67
CA ARG A 58 -18.51 -4.65 -10.40
C ARG A 58 -18.72 -5.75 -9.38
N HIS A 59 -19.72 -6.61 -9.61
CA HIS A 59 -19.78 -7.87 -8.88
C HIS A 59 -18.55 -8.67 -9.31
N ALA A 60 -17.51 -8.66 -8.45
CA ALA A 60 -16.39 -9.55 -8.62
C ALA A 60 -16.96 -10.98 -8.49
N ALA A 61 -16.65 -11.87 -9.43
CA ALA A 61 -16.73 -13.28 -9.15
C ALA A 61 -15.94 -13.53 -7.85
N ASP A 62 -16.41 -14.44 -7.00
CA ASP A 62 -15.74 -14.84 -5.77
C ASP A 62 -14.39 -15.47 -6.14
N THR A 63 -13.44 -14.62 -6.48
CA THR A 63 -12.06 -15.01 -6.76
C THR A 63 -11.31 -14.79 -5.46
N GLU A 64 -10.90 -15.86 -4.84
CA GLU A 64 -10.05 -15.79 -3.66
C GLU A 64 -8.76 -15.04 -4.00
N PRO A 65 -8.31 -14.14 -3.14
CA PRO A 65 -7.09 -13.37 -3.40
C PRO A 65 -5.88 -14.30 -3.42
N GLU A 66 -5.21 -14.40 -4.57
CA GLU A 66 -3.96 -15.16 -4.70
C GLU A 66 -2.87 -14.54 -3.81
N THR A 67 -2.23 -15.36 -3.00
CA THR A 67 -1.06 -14.94 -2.22
C THR A 67 0.17 -14.95 -3.10
N THR A 68 0.81 -13.80 -3.26
CA THR A 68 1.95 -13.63 -4.15
C THR A 68 3.24 -13.32 -3.40
N ILE A 69 4.38 -13.73 -3.93
CA ILE A 69 5.72 -13.40 -3.42
C ILE A 69 6.65 -13.00 -4.55
N ASP A 70 7.51 -12.01 -4.32
CA ASP A 70 8.56 -11.59 -5.23
C ASP A 70 9.85 -12.37 -5.00
N LEU A 71 10.71 -12.50 -6.03
CA LEU A 71 12.02 -13.17 -5.93
C LEU A 71 12.90 -12.55 -4.83
N GLU A 72 12.89 -11.23 -4.69
CA GLU A 72 13.68 -10.54 -3.67
C GLU A 72 13.17 -10.85 -2.25
N GLN A 73 11.86 -10.85 -2.07
CA GLN A 73 11.24 -11.23 -0.80
C GLN A 73 11.47 -12.71 -0.46
N LEU A 74 11.44 -13.58 -1.47
CA LEU A 74 11.73 -14.99 -1.32
C LEU A 74 13.14 -15.19 -0.79
N VAL A 75 14.13 -14.59 -1.46
CA VAL A 75 15.54 -14.68 -1.04
C VAL A 75 15.75 -14.15 0.38
N GLY A 76 15.13 -13.00 0.71
CA GLY A 76 15.21 -12.43 2.05
C GLY A 76 14.55 -13.28 3.15
N ARG A 77 13.58 -14.13 2.78
CA ARG A 77 12.83 -15.00 3.72
C ARG A 77 13.32 -16.45 3.75
N LEU A 78 14.32 -16.81 2.96
CA LEU A 78 14.87 -18.18 2.93
C LEU A 78 15.20 -18.75 4.32
N PRO A 79 15.87 -18.00 5.24
CA PRO A 79 16.15 -18.50 6.58
C PRO A 79 14.88 -18.79 7.39
N THR A 80 13.84 -17.98 7.19
CA THR A 80 12.55 -18.18 7.86
C THR A 80 11.83 -19.42 7.33
N PHE A 81 11.89 -19.65 6.02
CA PHE A 81 11.29 -20.81 5.37
C PHE A 81 12.02 -22.12 5.75
N GLU A 82 13.34 -22.06 5.92
CA GLU A 82 14.12 -23.18 6.43
C GLU A 82 13.72 -23.54 7.88
N ALA A 83 13.60 -22.53 8.76
CA ALA A 83 13.15 -22.73 10.13
C ALA A 83 11.73 -23.30 10.22
N SER A 84 10.86 -23.03 9.23
CA SER A 84 9.51 -23.55 9.13
C SER A 84 9.43 -24.92 8.42
N GLY A 85 10.54 -25.42 7.88
CA GLY A 85 10.58 -26.68 7.15
C GLY A 85 10.06 -26.62 5.71
N TRP A 86 9.82 -25.42 5.17
CA TRP A 86 9.35 -25.21 3.79
C TRP A 86 10.49 -25.02 2.78
N ALA A 87 11.70 -24.83 3.28
CA ALA A 87 12.89 -24.76 2.47
C ALA A 87 13.95 -25.72 3.01
N SER A 88 14.74 -26.28 2.10
CA SER A 88 15.90 -27.08 2.42
C SER A 88 17.13 -26.57 1.65
N HIS A 89 18.27 -26.61 2.31
CA HIS A 89 19.53 -26.16 1.74
C HIS A 89 20.41 -27.37 1.46
N SER A 90 20.89 -27.48 0.22
CA SER A 90 21.80 -28.56 -0.19
C SER A 90 22.97 -27.96 -0.98
N GLY A 91 24.10 -27.72 -0.30
CA GLY A 91 25.26 -27.05 -0.89
C GLY A 91 24.95 -25.59 -1.24
N GLU A 92 25.03 -25.24 -2.53
CA GLU A 92 24.71 -23.88 -3.00
C GLU A 92 23.27 -23.72 -3.46
N THR A 93 22.49 -24.81 -3.55
CA THR A 93 21.14 -24.81 -4.11
C THR A 93 20.11 -24.86 -2.99
N TRP A 94 19.11 -23.99 -3.06
CA TRP A 94 17.96 -23.99 -2.19
C TRP A 94 16.75 -24.65 -2.85
N ALA A 95 16.13 -25.59 -2.18
CA ALA A 95 14.85 -26.16 -2.58
C ALA A 95 13.75 -25.57 -1.69
N VAL A 96 12.75 -24.94 -2.29
CA VAL A 96 11.67 -24.23 -1.59
C VAL A 96 10.32 -24.67 -2.11
N ASP A 97 9.44 -25.09 -1.20
CA ASP A 97 8.06 -25.40 -1.51
C ASP A 97 7.15 -24.25 -1.04
N LEU A 98 6.75 -23.40 -1.98
CA LEU A 98 5.88 -22.25 -1.72
C LEU A 98 4.43 -22.64 -1.45
N ARG A 99 4.00 -23.82 -1.90
CA ARG A 99 2.65 -24.33 -1.67
C ARG A 99 2.43 -24.61 -0.19
N MET A 100 3.44 -25.16 0.48
CA MET A 100 3.38 -25.42 1.93
C MET A 100 3.36 -24.11 2.73
N ALA A 101 3.92 -23.05 2.17
CA ALA A 101 3.88 -21.70 2.74
C ALA A 101 2.58 -20.95 2.46
N GLY A 102 1.62 -21.54 1.72
CA GLY A 102 0.37 -20.88 1.33
C GLY A 102 0.58 -19.75 0.30
N ILE A 103 1.59 -19.88 -0.53
CA ILE A 103 1.92 -18.92 -1.59
C ILE A 103 1.58 -19.54 -2.94
N ASP A 104 0.65 -18.89 -3.65
CA ASP A 104 0.08 -19.41 -4.90
C ASP A 104 0.89 -18.97 -6.13
N ARG A 105 1.49 -17.78 -6.07
CA ARG A 105 2.12 -17.19 -7.26
C ARG A 105 3.47 -16.55 -6.99
N LEU A 106 4.44 -16.88 -7.88
CA LEU A 106 5.77 -16.29 -7.88
C LEU A 106 5.89 -15.15 -8.91
N LEU A 107 6.32 -13.99 -8.43
CA LEU A 107 6.54 -12.80 -9.26
C LEU A 107 8.02 -12.57 -9.52
N GLY A 108 8.34 -12.05 -10.73
CA GLY A 108 9.70 -11.81 -11.18
C GLY A 108 10.28 -10.45 -10.79
N SER A 109 9.86 -9.83 -9.68
CA SER A 109 10.48 -8.62 -9.15
C SER A 109 11.76 -8.97 -8.36
N GLY A 110 12.73 -8.07 -8.36
CA GLY A 110 14.01 -8.29 -7.68
C GLY A 110 15.00 -9.18 -8.45
N ARG A 111 16.00 -9.71 -7.76
CA ARG A 111 17.08 -10.57 -8.28
C ARG A 111 17.12 -11.90 -7.51
N ALA A 112 17.48 -12.96 -8.19
CA ALA A 112 17.79 -14.25 -7.60
C ALA A 112 19.32 -14.50 -7.74
N PRO A 113 20.13 -14.16 -6.74
CA PRO A 113 21.58 -14.32 -6.79
C PRO A 113 22.03 -15.77 -6.55
N ILE A 114 21.12 -16.64 -6.18
CA ILE A 114 21.39 -18.01 -5.72
C ILE A 114 20.57 -18.98 -6.59
N PRO A 115 21.08 -20.16 -6.93
CA PRO A 115 20.30 -21.18 -7.63
C PRO A 115 19.17 -21.71 -6.75
N LEU A 116 17.94 -21.58 -7.23
CA LEU A 116 16.71 -21.92 -6.51
C LEU A 116 15.92 -23.00 -7.25
N LYS A 117 15.55 -24.05 -6.56
CA LYS A 117 14.53 -25.02 -7.01
C LYS A 117 13.22 -24.70 -6.30
N ILE A 118 12.25 -24.20 -7.04
CA ILE A 118 11.01 -23.65 -6.47
C ILE A 118 9.83 -24.47 -6.95
N THR A 119 9.01 -24.95 -6.03
CA THR A 119 7.71 -25.57 -6.32
C THR A 119 6.61 -24.57 -5.99
N VAL A 120 5.79 -24.18 -6.99
CA VAL A 120 4.73 -23.18 -6.85
C VAL A 120 3.56 -23.49 -7.77
N VAL A 121 2.36 -23.05 -7.43
CA VAL A 121 1.14 -23.24 -8.25
C VAL A 121 1.24 -22.52 -9.57
N SER A 122 1.62 -21.25 -9.55
CA SER A 122 1.79 -20.42 -10.74
C SER A 122 3.03 -19.53 -10.66
N ALA A 123 3.67 -19.26 -11.78
CA ALA A 123 4.81 -18.34 -11.85
C ALA A 123 4.73 -17.48 -13.10
N THR A 124 5.19 -16.23 -13.00
CA THR A 124 5.29 -15.35 -14.17
C THR A 124 6.49 -15.76 -15.04
N GLU A 125 6.37 -15.61 -16.35
CA GLU A 125 7.48 -15.90 -17.31
C GLU A 125 8.78 -15.20 -16.93
N ARG A 126 8.67 -13.97 -16.43
CA ARG A 126 9.81 -13.19 -15.96
C ARG A 126 10.49 -13.81 -14.74
N ALA A 127 9.73 -14.42 -13.83
CA ALA A 127 10.29 -15.15 -12.68
C ALA A 127 11.02 -16.41 -13.14
N ILE A 128 10.40 -17.21 -14.00
CA ILE A 128 10.98 -18.42 -14.54
C ILE A 128 12.30 -18.12 -15.24
N ARG A 129 12.33 -17.11 -16.09
CA ARG A 129 13.56 -16.68 -16.81
C ARG A 129 14.68 -16.31 -15.85
N LYS A 130 14.40 -15.48 -14.83
CA LYS A 130 15.42 -15.05 -13.87
C LYS A 130 15.95 -16.17 -13.00
N VAL A 131 15.10 -17.11 -12.59
CA VAL A 131 15.52 -18.29 -11.84
C VAL A 131 16.37 -19.21 -12.70
N ALA A 132 16.02 -19.41 -13.97
CA ALA A 132 16.84 -20.16 -14.93
C ALA A 132 18.19 -19.50 -15.21
N GLU A 133 18.24 -18.18 -15.35
CA GLU A 133 19.50 -17.40 -15.48
C GLU A 133 20.41 -17.57 -14.26
N ALA A 134 19.84 -17.76 -13.06
CA ALA A 134 20.59 -18.01 -11.84
C ALA A 134 20.97 -19.50 -11.65
N GLY A 135 20.69 -20.38 -12.63
CA GLY A 135 20.96 -21.81 -12.55
C GLY A 135 19.96 -22.61 -11.73
N GLY A 136 18.79 -22.04 -11.45
CA GLY A 136 17.69 -22.67 -10.74
C GLY A 136 16.61 -23.24 -11.66
N GLU A 137 15.58 -23.81 -11.06
CA GLU A 137 14.43 -24.41 -11.75
C GLU A 137 13.13 -24.06 -11.05
N VAL A 138 12.06 -23.80 -11.80
CA VAL A 138 10.73 -23.58 -11.27
C VAL A 138 9.82 -24.71 -11.72
N HIS A 139 9.31 -25.46 -10.75
CA HIS A 139 8.36 -26.53 -10.98
C HIS A 139 6.95 -26.03 -10.70
N THR A 140 6.14 -25.91 -11.73
CA THR A 140 4.71 -25.64 -11.63
C THR A 140 3.96 -26.95 -11.91
N PRO A 141 3.36 -27.59 -10.90
CA PRO A 141 2.50 -28.73 -11.18
C PRO A 141 1.32 -28.24 -12.01
N ALA A 142 1.13 -28.82 -13.20
CA ALA A 142 0.00 -28.50 -14.04
C ALA A 142 -1.30 -28.63 -13.23
N ALA A 143 -2.15 -27.61 -13.27
CA ALA A 143 -3.49 -27.68 -12.72
C ALA A 143 -4.22 -28.83 -13.44
N THR A 144 -4.57 -29.87 -12.67
CA THR A 144 -5.44 -30.96 -13.12
C THR A 144 -6.87 -30.52 -12.98
#